data_d1e918679d456698f41e7a13349f4e09
#
_entry.id   d1e918679d456698f41e7a13349f4e09
#
_cell.length_a   1.000
_cell.length_b   1.000
_cell.length_c   1.000
_cell.angle_alpha   90.00
_cell.angle_beta   90.00
_cell.angle_gamma   90.00
#
_symmetry.space_group_name_H-M   'P 1'
#
loop_
_entity.id
_entity.type
_entity.pdbx_description
1 polymer ?
#
loop_
_entity_poly.entity_id
_entity_poly.type
_entity_poly.pdbx_seq_one_letter_code
_entity_poly.pdbx_strand_id
1 'polypeptide(L)'
;GLIDKSINPTGLYHYLSFGHFIAPIMQSVRELKPGHYLWIDKNGNWQEKEYWHPFGGKQSPVTSPEIQEQIKNSIEDSIRCRRVSDVPLGAFLSGGIDSSVLVGNLAKVSEDPITTLTIGFAEKPFDESEYAQKIADRFQTRHHLLRLNEKQLLQSLPSALSAMDQPTMDGINTYLISRSAHEIGLKVVLSGLGGDELFGGYPSFQLIPKLRKKWLKTIPKVFMKWGIGLSKGLFAADPATKLEHWVQGKLSGAHEYFLIRALFCQDQVLNLFADRERAQTEIEKDYQRTQRLIAKCPANDLFNQISYLETFHYLQNMLLRDVDMMSMAHPLEVRVPFMDHRLVEMMFRLPGKEKNSGVAKSLLTSSMKSLLPESVQRRKKMGFTFPFEIWMRGALRSEIEPVLLSNMKQLDGLLSKNSVEKVWNDFLARKISWSRPWALYVLKSWINKNLS
;
A
#
# COMPACT_ATOMS: atom_id res chain seq x y z
N GLY A 1 2.98 14.03 -30.54
CA GLY A 1 2.11 13.74 -29.41
C GLY A 1 1.74 15.02 -28.65
N LEU A 2 0.59 15.01 -28.01
CA LEU A 2 0.08 16.15 -27.24
C LEU A 2 0.79 16.36 -25.88
N ILE A 3 1.62 15.40 -25.45
CA ILE A 3 2.23 15.38 -24.11
C ILE A 3 3.73 15.13 -24.25
N ASP A 4 4.53 15.92 -23.52
CA ASP A 4 5.95 15.64 -23.32
C ASP A 4 6.10 14.38 -22.46
N LYS A 5 6.73 13.35 -23.01
CA LYS A 5 6.96 12.05 -22.38
C LYS A 5 8.27 12.00 -21.58
N SER A 6 8.93 13.13 -21.33
CA SER A 6 10.12 13.15 -20.49
C SER A 6 9.82 12.67 -19.07
N ILE A 7 10.74 11.86 -18.53
CA ILE A 7 10.60 11.30 -17.19
C ILE A 7 10.82 12.40 -16.16
N ASN A 8 9.90 12.49 -15.21
CA ASN A 8 9.99 13.38 -14.06
C ASN A 8 10.97 12.81 -13.01
N PRO A 9 12.11 13.47 -12.75
CA PRO A 9 13.07 12.98 -11.76
C PRO A 9 12.52 12.89 -10.35
N THR A 10 11.61 13.80 -9.97
CA THR A 10 10.92 13.75 -8.67
C THR A 10 10.01 12.52 -8.58
N GLY A 11 9.26 12.22 -9.64
CA GLY A 11 8.44 11.01 -9.73
C GLY A 11 9.31 9.74 -9.65
N LEU A 12 10.40 9.71 -10.41
CA LEU A 12 11.36 8.58 -10.37
C LEU A 12 11.96 8.39 -8.96
N TYR A 13 12.34 9.48 -8.29
CA TYR A 13 12.82 9.44 -6.91
C TYR A 13 11.77 8.82 -5.96
N HIS A 14 10.51 9.26 -6.04
CA HIS A 14 9.43 8.71 -5.22
C HIS A 14 9.24 7.22 -5.48
N TYR A 15 9.23 6.80 -6.74
CA TYR A 15 9.07 5.41 -7.10
C TYR A 15 10.20 4.52 -6.55
N LEU A 16 11.45 4.94 -6.72
CA LEU A 16 12.59 4.21 -6.16
C LEU A 16 12.53 4.18 -4.62
N SER A 17 12.12 5.28 -4.01
CA SER A 17 12.03 5.37 -2.54
C SER A 17 10.91 4.51 -1.96
N PHE A 18 9.75 4.41 -2.63
CA PHE A 18 8.53 3.87 -2.03
C PHE A 18 7.80 2.79 -2.85
N GLY A 19 8.19 2.55 -4.09
CA GLY A 19 7.55 1.59 -5.00
C GLY A 19 6.29 2.12 -5.68
N HIS A 20 5.96 3.40 -5.50
CA HIS A 20 4.84 4.10 -6.11
C HIS A 20 5.17 5.57 -6.38
N PHE A 21 4.41 6.20 -7.24
CA PHE A 21 4.57 7.61 -7.57
C PHE A 21 3.72 8.48 -6.63
N ILE A 22 4.28 9.61 -6.20
CA ILE A 22 3.58 10.71 -5.52
C ILE A 22 3.52 11.92 -6.46
N ALA A 23 4.59 12.17 -7.20
CA ALA A 23 4.56 13.01 -8.38
C ALA A 23 4.49 12.10 -9.61
N PRO A 24 3.70 12.44 -10.65
CA PRO A 24 3.58 11.64 -11.86
C PRO A 24 4.91 11.32 -12.53
N ILE A 25 5.00 10.16 -13.19
CA ILE A 25 6.21 9.76 -13.92
C ILE A 25 6.57 10.69 -15.08
N MET A 26 5.58 11.33 -15.71
CA MET A 26 5.80 12.28 -16.80
C MET A 26 5.86 13.71 -16.27
N GLN A 27 6.84 14.51 -16.75
CA GLN A 27 7.08 15.86 -16.27
C GLN A 27 5.95 16.83 -16.61
N SER A 28 5.26 16.62 -17.74
CA SER A 28 4.15 17.46 -18.21
C SER A 28 2.81 17.15 -17.56
N VAL A 29 2.70 16.08 -16.77
CA VAL A 29 1.45 15.65 -16.12
C VAL A 29 1.39 16.17 -14.69
N ARG A 30 0.20 16.61 -14.27
CA ARG A 30 -0.09 17.02 -12.89
C ARG A 30 -1.27 16.22 -12.37
N GLU A 31 -1.27 15.90 -11.10
CA GLU A 31 -2.34 15.20 -10.41
C GLU A 31 -3.11 16.18 -9.53
N LEU A 32 -4.45 16.15 -9.62
CA LEU A 32 -5.31 16.90 -8.71
C LEU A 32 -5.30 16.21 -7.34
N LYS A 33 -5.03 16.97 -6.28
CA LYS A 33 -4.96 16.42 -4.93
C LYS A 33 -6.33 15.97 -4.43
N PRO A 34 -6.40 14.91 -3.61
CA PRO A 34 -7.65 14.50 -2.96
C PRO A 34 -8.24 15.65 -2.14
N GLY A 35 -9.58 15.72 -2.12
CA GLY A 35 -10.27 16.79 -1.40
C GLY A 35 -10.10 18.18 -2.01
N HIS A 36 -9.61 18.28 -3.24
CA HIS A 36 -9.45 19.54 -3.96
C HIS A 36 -10.29 19.53 -5.23
N TYR A 37 -10.66 20.72 -5.70
CA TYR A 37 -11.20 20.94 -7.02
C TYR A 37 -10.33 21.90 -7.82
N LEU A 38 -10.32 21.73 -9.13
CA LEU A 38 -9.64 22.58 -10.07
C LEU A 38 -10.67 23.37 -10.86
N TRP A 39 -10.54 24.69 -10.84
CA TRP A 39 -11.32 25.58 -11.68
C TRP A 39 -10.43 26.20 -12.75
N ILE A 40 -10.88 26.12 -14.01
CA ILE A 40 -10.13 26.66 -15.17
C ILE A 40 -11.04 27.66 -15.87
N ASP A 41 -10.56 28.89 -16.08
CA ASP A 41 -11.28 29.92 -16.82
C ASP A 41 -11.11 29.78 -18.34
N LYS A 42 -11.88 30.54 -19.10
CA LYS A 42 -11.81 30.56 -20.59
C LYS A 42 -10.46 30.98 -21.17
N ASN A 43 -9.58 31.59 -20.38
CA ASN A 43 -8.25 32.01 -20.78
C ASN A 43 -7.17 30.99 -20.38
N GLY A 44 -7.56 29.86 -19.80
CA GLY A 44 -6.64 28.80 -19.33
C GLY A 44 -5.99 29.10 -17.97
N ASN A 45 -6.40 30.15 -17.25
CA ASN A 45 -5.95 30.35 -15.87
C ASN A 45 -6.63 29.35 -14.98
N TRP A 46 -5.87 28.75 -14.07
CA TRP A 46 -6.40 27.70 -13.19
C TRP A 46 -6.16 28.00 -11.72
N GLN A 47 -7.09 27.52 -10.87
CA GLN A 47 -7.03 27.63 -9.43
C GLN A 47 -7.43 26.30 -8.81
N GLU A 48 -6.54 25.74 -7.98
CA GLU A 48 -6.78 24.54 -7.16
C GLU A 48 -7.20 24.99 -5.76
N LYS A 49 -8.31 24.43 -5.23
CA LYS A 49 -8.81 24.73 -3.89
C LYS A 49 -9.14 23.46 -3.11
N GLU A 50 -8.70 23.40 -1.86
CA GLU A 50 -9.08 22.36 -0.89
C GLU A 50 -10.51 22.61 -0.40
N TYR A 51 -11.41 21.63 -0.56
CA TYR A 51 -12.79 21.68 -0.05
C TYR A 51 -13.02 20.68 1.07
N TRP A 52 -12.15 19.69 1.21
CA TRP A 52 -12.24 18.66 2.25
C TRP A 52 -10.87 18.27 2.80
N HIS A 53 -10.82 18.13 4.13
CA HIS A 53 -9.68 17.61 4.86
C HIS A 53 -10.18 16.81 6.07
N PRO A 54 -9.56 15.63 6.42
CA PRO A 54 -10.08 14.75 7.46
C PRO A 54 -10.08 15.35 8.87
N PHE A 55 -9.26 16.36 9.12
CA PHE A 55 -9.23 17.11 10.39
C PHE A 55 -10.13 18.37 10.40
N GLY A 56 -10.91 18.62 9.36
CA GLY A 56 -11.67 19.86 9.17
C GLY A 56 -12.91 20.02 10.08
N GLY A 57 -13.25 19.03 10.88
CA GLY A 57 -14.41 19.08 11.77
C GLY A 57 -14.06 19.40 13.23
N LYS A 58 -15.04 19.92 14.02
CA LYS A 58 -14.89 20.11 15.46
C LYS A 58 -14.71 18.75 16.15
N GLN A 59 -13.70 18.62 17.00
CA GLN A 59 -13.54 17.44 17.86
C GLN A 59 -14.69 17.40 18.87
N SER A 60 -15.50 16.34 18.84
CA SER A 60 -16.46 16.06 19.89
C SER A 60 -15.87 15.00 20.82
N PRO A 61 -15.83 15.22 22.14
CA PRO A 61 -15.46 14.18 23.06
C PRO A 61 -16.50 13.07 23.01
N VAL A 62 -16.08 11.87 22.63
CA VAL A 62 -16.93 10.67 22.60
C VAL A 62 -16.44 9.73 23.68
N THR A 63 -17.35 9.13 24.45
CA THR A 63 -17.00 8.15 25.50
C THR A 63 -16.72 6.77 24.90
N SER A 64 -15.87 5.97 25.56
CA SER A 64 -15.41 4.68 25.02
C SER A 64 -16.52 3.67 24.66
N PRO A 65 -17.61 3.50 25.43
CA PRO A 65 -18.71 2.60 25.05
C PRO A 65 -19.48 3.07 23.81
N GLU A 66 -19.71 4.39 23.70
CA GLU A 66 -20.39 5.00 22.56
C GLU A 66 -19.56 4.94 21.28
N ILE A 67 -18.23 5.01 21.39
CA ILE A 67 -17.31 4.92 20.25
C ILE A 67 -17.50 3.60 19.47
N GLN A 68 -17.58 2.46 20.17
CA GLN A 68 -17.70 1.16 19.51
C GLN A 68 -19.01 1.04 18.72
N GLU A 69 -20.13 1.50 19.30
CA GLU A 69 -21.42 1.47 18.63
C GLU A 69 -21.47 2.47 17.45
N GLN A 70 -20.88 3.66 17.60
CA GLN A 70 -20.80 4.64 16.51
C GLN A 70 -19.94 4.11 15.34
N ILE A 71 -18.80 3.45 15.62
CA ILE A 71 -17.97 2.83 14.59
C ILE A 71 -18.74 1.72 13.87
N LYS A 72 -19.42 0.85 14.63
CA LYS A 72 -20.24 -0.21 14.08
C LYS A 72 -21.31 0.35 13.15
N ASN A 73 -22.09 1.31 13.61
CA ASN A 73 -23.15 1.94 12.82
C ASN A 73 -22.60 2.64 11.57
N SER A 74 -21.47 3.35 11.70
CA SER A 74 -20.84 4.03 10.57
C SER A 74 -20.33 3.05 9.49
N ILE A 75 -19.77 1.90 9.90
CA ILE A 75 -19.35 0.85 8.96
C ILE A 75 -20.57 0.17 8.32
N GLU A 76 -21.60 -0.17 9.09
CA GLU A 76 -22.84 -0.76 8.59
C GLU A 76 -23.54 0.15 7.58
N ASP A 77 -23.63 1.46 7.87
CA ASP A 77 -24.21 2.45 6.96
C ASP A 77 -23.38 2.63 5.69
N SER A 78 -22.05 2.67 5.82
CA SER A 78 -21.16 2.75 4.66
C SER A 78 -21.33 1.55 3.73
N ILE A 79 -21.42 0.33 4.28
CA ILE A 79 -21.64 -0.89 3.51
C ILE A 79 -23.04 -0.88 2.88
N ARG A 80 -24.07 -0.46 3.61
CA ARG A 80 -25.44 -0.37 3.11
C ARG A 80 -25.54 0.58 1.92
N CYS A 81 -24.93 1.76 1.99
CA CYS A 81 -24.88 2.71 0.87
C CYS A 81 -24.16 2.14 -0.34
N ARG A 82 -23.05 1.40 -0.14
CA ARG A 82 -22.21 0.87 -1.23
C ARG A 82 -22.69 -0.48 -1.77
N ARG A 83 -23.68 -1.09 -1.13
CA ARG A 83 -24.35 -2.30 -1.63
C ARG A 83 -25.31 -2.00 -2.78
N VAL A 84 -25.82 -0.80 -2.89
CA VAL A 84 -26.78 -0.44 -3.93
C VAL A 84 -26.15 -0.61 -5.31
N SER A 85 -26.71 -1.53 -6.11
CA SER A 85 -26.20 -1.88 -7.44
C SER A 85 -27.31 -2.53 -8.28
N ASP A 86 -27.39 -2.14 -9.54
CA ASP A 86 -28.30 -2.75 -10.54
C ASP A 86 -27.63 -3.92 -11.28
N VAL A 87 -26.40 -4.26 -10.92
CA VAL A 87 -25.59 -5.32 -11.53
C VAL A 87 -25.05 -6.27 -10.47
N PRO A 88 -24.58 -7.49 -10.86
CA PRO A 88 -24.05 -8.46 -9.91
C PRO A 88 -22.92 -7.89 -9.05
N LEU A 89 -23.08 -8.01 -7.72
CA LEU A 89 -22.17 -7.50 -6.71
C LEU A 89 -21.61 -8.63 -5.86
N GLY A 90 -20.32 -8.53 -5.52
CA GLY A 90 -19.64 -9.46 -4.64
C GLY A 90 -18.67 -8.76 -3.67
N ALA A 91 -17.79 -9.54 -3.03
CA ALA A 91 -16.76 -9.00 -2.14
C ALA A 91 -15.45 -9.80 -2.25
N PHE A 92 -14.32 -9.11 -2.15
CA PHE A 92 -13.03 -9.76 -1.93
C PHE A 92 -12.91 -10.23 -0.48
N LEU A 93 -12.44 -11.45 -0.28
CA LEU A 93 -12.35 -12.10 1.02
C LEU A 93 -10.95 -12.71 1.23
N SER A 94 -10.11 -12.10 2.05
CA SER A 94 -8.78 -12.63 2.41
C SER A 94 -8.77 -13.45 3.71
N GLY A 95 -9.91 -13.52 4.42
CA GLY A 95 -9.95 -14.08 5.77
C GLY A 95 -9.24 -13.23 6.83
N GLY A 96 -8.82 -12.02 6.51
CA GLY A 96 -8.35 -10.99 7.44
C GLY A 96 -9.52 -10.28 8.14
N ILE A 97 -9.22 -9.49 9.18
CA ILE A 97 -10.24 -8.80 10.00
C ILE A 97 -11.13 -7.90 9.12
N ASP A 98 -10.54 -7.06 8.26
CA ASP A 98 -11.30 -6.07 7.48
C ASP A 98 -12.26 -6.73 6.49
N SER A 99 -11.76 -7.68 5.69
CA SER A 99 -12.59 -8.42 4.72
C SER A 99 -13.65 -9.27 5.44
N SER A 100 -13.37 -9.80 6.62
CA SER A 100 -14.35 -10.57 7.41
C SER A 100 -15.44 -9.67 7.99
N VAL A 101 -15.09 -8.47 8.48
CA VAL A 101 -16.07 -7.45 8.92
C VAL A 101 -16.93 -7.01 7.75
N LEU A 102 -16.33 -6.75 6.60
CA LEU A 102 -17.03 -6.37 5.39
C LEU A 102 -18.04 -7.42 4.96
N VAL A 103 -17.59 -8.68 4.78
CA VAL A 103 -18.43 -9.80 4.33
C VAL A 103 -19.53 -10.11 5.35
N GLY A 104 -19.21 -10.09 6.66
CA GLY A 104 -20.21 -10.33 7.69
C GLY A 104 -21.31 -9.27 7.75
N ASN A 105 -20.98 -8.00 7.54
CA ASN A 105 -21.99 -6.93 7.46
C ASN A 105 -22.77 -6.98 6.15
N LEU A 106 -22.09 -7.27 5.03
CA LEU A 106 -22.75 -7.39 3.73
C LEU A 106 -23.76 -8.55 3.75
N ALA A 107 -23.42 -9.70 4.36
CA ALA A 107 -24.31 -10.85 4.50
C ALA A 107 -25.55 -10.55 5.36
N LYS A 108 -25.41 -9.72 6.42
CA LYS A 108 -26.55 -9.32 7.26
C LYS A 108 -27.59 -8.48 6.51
N VAL A 109 -27.16 -7.67 5.56
CA VAL A 109 -28.04 -6.74 4.83
C VAL A 109 -28.47 -7.25 3.47
N SER A 110 -27.99 -8.43 3.06
CA SER A 110 -28.34 -9.08 1.80
C SER A 110 -29.40 -10.17 2.01
N GLU A 111 -30.38 -10.25 1.14
CA GLU A 111 -31.42 -11.28 1.17
C GLU A 111 -30.89 -12.59 0.58
N ASP A 112 -30.09 -12.49 -0.48
CA ASP A 112 -29.44 -13.63 -1.14
C ASP A 112 -28.00 -13.86 -0.68
N PRO A 113 -27.47 -15.10 -0.79
CA PRO A 113 -26.07 -15.38 -0.54
C PRO A 113 -25.16 -14.54 -1.42
N ILE A 114 -24.25 -13.79 -0.78
CA ILE A 114 -23.28 -12.93 -1.47
C ILE A 114 -22.18 -13.77 -2.14
N THR A 115 -21.71 -13.30 -3.29
CA THR A 115 -20.55 -13.92 -3.96
C THR A 115 -19.25 -13.37 -3.34
N THR A 116 -18.34 -14.26 -2.92
CA THR A 116 -17.04 -13.86 -2.40
C THR A 116 -15.91 -14.53 -3.20
N LEU A 117 -14.77 -13.82 -3.31
CA LEU A 117 -13.61 -14.28 -4.08
C LEU A 117 -12.34 -14.14 -3.27
N THR A 118 -11.50 -15.19 -3.31
CA THR A 118 -10.17 -15.26 -2.67
C THR A 118 -9.13 -15.74 -3.66
N ILE A 119 -7.91 -15.24 -3.55
CA ILE A 119 -6.73 -15.83 -4.20
C ILE A 119 -6.04 -16.76 -3.19
N GLY A 120 -5.72 -17.98 -3.63
CA GLY A 120 -4.90 -18.94 -2.90
C GLY A 120 -3.66 -19.35 -3.70
N PHE A 121 -2.69 -19.91 -3.00
CA PHE A 121 -1.41 -20.35 -3.56
C PHE A 121 -1.12 -21.80 -3.20
N ALA A 122 -0.27 -22.46 -3.98
CA ALA A 122 0.26 -23.78 -3.63
C ALA A 122 1.28 -23.68 -2.48
N GLU A 123 1.96 -22.54 -2.39
CA GLU A 123 2.96 -22.23 -1.37
C GLU A 123 2.29 -21.87 -0.04
N LYS A 124 2.14 -22.84 0.86
CA LYS A 124 1.44 -22.72 2.17
C LYS A 124 1.76 -21.46 2.98
N PRO A 125 3.03 -20.95 3.04
CA PRO A 125 3.33 -19.73 3.79
C PRO A 125 2.65 -18.46 3.25
N PHE A 126 2.12 -18.52 2.03
CA PHE A 126 1.45 -17.40 1.36
C PHE A 126 -0.07 -17.62 1.19
N ASP A 127 -0.56 -18.82 1.50
CA ASP A 127 -1.97 -19.20 1.30
C ASP A 127 -2.82 -18.88 2.52
N GLU A 128 -3.81 -18.01 2.33
CA GLU A 128 -4.79 -17.61 3.34
C GLU A 128 -6.19 -18.22 3.10
N SER A 129 -6.33 -19.07 2.07
CA SER A 129 -7.61 -19.58 1.61
C SER A 129 -8.42 -20.33 2.68
N GLU A 130 -7.76 -21.04 3.61
CA GLU A 130 -8.44 -21.73 4.71
C GLU A 130 -9.18 -20.76 5.66
N TYR A 131 -8.61 -19.58 5.91
CA TYR A 131 -9.28 -18.57 6.75
C TYR A 131 -10.44 -17.91 6.02
N ALA A 132 -10.26 -17.64 4.73
CA ALA A 132 -11.33 -17.13 3.89
C ALA A 132 -12.50 -18.12 3.80
N GLN A 133 -12.22 -19.42 3.66
CA GLN A 133 -13.23 -20.46 3.63
C GLN A 133 -14.05 -20.50 4.94
N LYS A 134 -13.39 -20.42 6.12
CA LYS A 134 -14.09 -20.36 7.41
C LYS A 134 -15.06 -19.19 7.53
N ILE A 135 -14.71 -18.05 6.96
CA ILE A 135 -15.62 -16.88 6.92
C ILE A 135 -16.74 -17.10 5.91
N ALA A 136 -16.43 -17.65 4.74
CA ALA A 136 -17.40 -18.00 3.73
C ALA A 136 -18.47 -18.98 4.25
N ASP A 137 -18.03 -20.02 4.95
CA ASP A 137 -18.91 -21.02 5.57
C ASP A 137 -19.80 -20.40 6.66
N ARG A 138 -19.19 -19.54 7.53
CA ARG A 138 -19.93 -18.85 8.60
C ARG A 138 -21.06 -17.98 8.08
N PHE A 139 -20.85 -17.28 6.98
CA PHE A 139 -21.82 -16.37 6.39
C PHE A 139 -22.52 -16.95 5.16
N GLN A 140 -22.34 -18.23 4.88
CA GLN A 140 -22.97 -18.98 3.79
C GLN A 140 -22.84 -18.27 2.43
N THR A 141 -21.65 -17.77 2.12
CA THR A 141 -21.40 -17.08 0.85
C THR A 141 -21.20 -18.07 -0.32
N ARG A 142 -21.48 -17.63 -1.55
CA ARG A 142 -21.03 -18.34 -2.76
C ARG A 142 -19.56 -18.05 -2.96
N HIS A 143 -18.69 -18.89 -2.38
CA HIS A 143 -17.26 -18.63 -2.31
C HIS A 143 -16.51 -19.21 -3.51
N HIS A 144 -15.71 -18.36 -4.16
CA HIS A 144 -14.83 -18.72 -5.27
C HIS A 144 -13.37 -18.58 -4.84
N LEU A 145 -12.60 -19.67 -5.00
CA LEU A 145 -11.17 -19.69 -4.75
C LEU A 145 -10.40 -19.74 -6.06
N LEU A 146 -9.71 -18.64 -6.39
CA LEU A 146 -8.75 -18.60 -7.49
C LEU A 146 -7.39 -19.12 -7.00
N ARG A 147 -6.95 -20.28 -7.48
CA ARG A 147 -5.60 -20.78 -7.23
C ARG A 147 -4.65 -20.26 -8.29
N LEU A 148 -3.66 -19.48 -7.85
CA LEU A 148 -2.62 -18.96 -8.73
C LEU A 148 -1.32 -19.74 -8.59
N ASN A 149 -0.64 -19.89 -9.73
CA ASN A 149 0.70 -20.45 -9.82
C ASN A 149 1.61 -19.53 -10.66
N GLU A 150 2.91 -19.83 -10.62
CA GLU A 150 3.94 -19.07 -11.32
C GLU A 150 3.68 -18.94 -12.83
N LYS A 151 3.22 -20.01 -13.49
CA LYS A 151 2.92 -20.01 -14.93
C LYS A 151 1.77 -19.05 -15.28
N GLN A 152 0.71 -19.07 -14.50
CA GLN A 152 -0.44 -18.15 -14.70
C GLN A 152 -0.05 -16.69 -14.49
N LEU A 153 0.81 -16.41 -13.50
CA LEU A 153 1.38 -15.08 -13.32
C LEU A 153 2.17 -14.66 -14.55
N LEU A 154 3.13 -15.50 -14.99
CA LEU A 154 3.99 -15.22 -16.14
C LEU A 154 3.17 -14.90 -17.41
N GLN A 155 2.13 -15.67 -17.69
CA GLN A 155 1.21 -15.44 -18.83
C GLN A 155 0.44 -14.12 -18.71
N SER A 156 0.18 -13.65 -17.50
CA SER A 156 -0.62 -12.45 -17.25
C SER A 156 0.21 -11.17 -17.17
N LEU A 157 1.53 -11.27 -16.94
CA LEU A 157 2.43 -10.12 -16.74
C LEU A 157 2.35 -9.08 -17.87
N PRO A 158 2.43 -9.44 -19.17
CA PRO A 158 2.40 -8.45 -20.23
C PRO A 158 1.11 -7.61 -20.24
N SER A 159 -0.03 -8.27 -19.99
CA SER A 159 -1.34 -7.60 -19.95
C SER A 159 -1.50 -6.75 -18.69
N ALA A 160 -1.06 -7.26 -17.53
CA ALA A 160 -1.11 -6.53 -16.27
C ALA A 160 -0.22 -5.27 -16.29
N LEU A 161 1.01 -5.38 -16.82
CA LEU A 161 1.91 -4.24 -17.01
C LEU A 161 1.34 -3.22 -18.01
N SER A 162 0.54 -3.69 -18.99
CA SER A 162 -0.13 -2.83 -19.97
C SER A 162 -1.28 -2.04 -19.37
N ALA A 163 -1.93 -2.58 -18.35
CA ALA A 163 -3.05 -1.95 -17.68
C ALA A 163 -2.63 -0.80 -16.75
N MET A 164 -1.34 -0.72 -16.40
CA MET A 164 -0.83 0.34 -15.53
C MET A 164 -0.78 1.69 -16.27
N ASP A 165 -1.38 2.72 -15.70
CA ASP A 165 -1.26 4.12 -16.17
C ASP A 165 0.11 4.71 -15.80
N GLN A 166 0.70 4.26 -14.70
CA GLN A 166 2.10 4.46 -14.30
C GLN A 166 2.59 3.25 -13.50
N PRO A 167 3.91 3.02 -13.42
CA PRO A 167 4.45 1.86 -12.72
C PRO A 167 4.03 1.79 -11.26
N THR A 168 3.67 0.61 -10.79
CA THR A 168 3.43 0.30 -9.38
C THR A 168 3.96 -1.10 -9.07
N MET A 169 4.52 -1.29 -7.88
CA MET A 169 5.06 -2.59 -7.51
C MET A 169 4.02 -3.59 -7.01
N ASP A 170 2.77 -3.17 -6.77
CA ASP A 170 1.74 -4.01 -6.12
C ASP A 170 0.53 -4.34 -7.01
N GLY A 171 0.19 -3.57 -8.02
CA GLY A 171 -1.07 -3.65 -8.76
C GLY A 171 -1.41 -5.00 -9.42
N ILE A 172 -0.44 -5.89 -9.66
CA ILE A 172 -0.66 -7.14 -10.40
C ILE A 172 -1.60 -8.11 -9.68
N ASN A 173 -1.56 -8.16 -8.35
CA ASN A 173 -2.48 -8.96 -7.56
C ASN A 173 -3.93 -8.49 -7.75
N THR A 174 -4.16 -7.18 -7.76
CA THR A 174 -5.46 -6.58 -8.04
C THR A 174 -5.93 -6.88 -9.46
N TYR A 175 -5.04 -6.81 -10.46
CA TYR A 175 -5.35 -7.18 -11.83
C TYR A 175 -5.88 -8.62 -11.93
N LEU A 176 -5.20 -9.58 -11.30
CA LEU A 176 -5.56 -11.00 -11.38
C LEU A 176 -6.87 -11.32 -10.67
N ILE A 177 -7.09 -10.78 -9.46
CA ILE A 177 -8.34 -11.02 -8.74
C ILE A 177 -9.52 -10.33 -9.43
N SER A 178 -9.31 -9.16 -10.02
CA SER A 178 -10.34 -8.42 -10.76
C SER A 178 -10.75 -9.15 -12.05
N ARG A 179 -9.77 -9.72 -12.78
CA ARG A 179 -10.05 -10.58 -13.92
C ARG A 179 -10.96 -11.74 -13.53
N SER A 180 -10.60 -12.45 -12.46
CA SER A 180 -11.41 -13.60 -12.01
C SER A 180 -12.79 -13.20 -11.50
N ALA A 181 -12.93 -12.04 -10.86
CA ALA A 181 -14.23 -11.52 -10.48
C ALA A 181 -15.10 -11.22 -11.71
N HIS A 182 -14.52 -10.63 -12.75
CA HIS A 182 -15.19 -10.37 -14.01
C HIS A 182 -15.61 -11.68 -14.75
N GLU A 183 -14.72 -12.68 -14.78
CA GLU A 183 -14.95 -13.98 -15.40
C GLU A 183 -16.12 -14.75 -14.77
N ILE A 184 -16.37 -14.58 -13.46
CA ILE A 184 -17.56 -15.15 -12.78
C ILE A 184 -18.80 -14.23 -12.84
N GLY A 185 -18.74 -13.17 -13.65
CA GLY A 185 -19.88 -12.30 -13.96
C GLY A 185 -20.10 -11.12 -13.00
N LEU A 186 -19.20 -10.87 -12.03
CA LEU A 186 -19.30 -9.70 -11.16
C LEU A 186 -18.96 -8.43 -11.95
N LYS A 187 -19.67 -7.36 -11.62
CA LYS A 187 -19.44 -6.00 -12.15
C LYS A 187 -19.06 -5.02 -11.05
N VAL A 188 -19.43 -5.31 -9.82
CA VAL A 188 -19.11 -4.54 -8.62
C VAL A 188 -18.58 -5.47 -7.55
N VAL A 189 -17.51 -5.08 -6.87
CA VAL A 189 -17.02 -5.78 -5.68
C VAL A 189 -16.72 -4.79 -4.56
N LEU A 190 -16.93 -5.23 -3.32
CA LEU A 190 -16.53 -4.50 -2.13
C LEU A 190 -15.17 -5.02 -1.64
N SER A 191 -14.29 -4.10 -1.23
CA SER A 191 -12.96 -4.40 -0.69
C SER A 191 -12.80 -3.86 0.72
N GLY A 192 -12.05 -4.59 1.57
CA GLY A 192 -11.72 -4.20 2.93
C GLY A 192 -10.57 -3.19 3.06
N LEU A 193 -10.11 -2.57 1.96
CA LEU A 193 -9.07 -1.55 2.00
C LEU A 193 -9.48 -0.34 2.85
N GLY A 194 -8.52 0.28 3.53
CA GLY A 194 -8.73 1.39 4.45
C GLY A 194 -8.80 0.97 5.92
N GLY A 195 -9.12 -0.29 6.22
CA GLY A 195 -9.19 -0.79 7.59
C GLY A 195 -7.84 -0.77 8.32
N ASP A 196 -6.76 -1.10 7.64
CA ASP A 196 -5.41 -1.08 8.22
C ASP A 196 -4.95 0.34 8.57
N GLU A 197 -5.27 1.29 7.74
CA GLU A 197 -4.89 2.69 7.87
C GLU A 197 -5.61 3.37 9.03
N LEU A 198 -6.92 3.15 9.14
CA LEU A 198 -7.75 3.79 10.16
C LEU A 198 -7.63 3.13 11.53
N PHE A 199 -7.47 1.81 11.58
CA PHE A 199 -7.50 1.02 12.82
C PHE A 199 -6.14 0.47 13.26
N GLY A 200 -5.05 0.85 12.61
CA GLY A 200 -3.70 0.53 13.04
C GLY A 200 -3.28 -0.92 12.78
N GLY A 201 -3.51 -1.41 11.56
CA GLY A 201 -3.17 -2.79 11.18
C GLY A 201 -1.71 -3.01 10.77
N TYR A 202 -0.98 -1.98 10.35
CA TYR A 202 0.38 -2.11 9.85
C TYR A 202 1.45 -2.16 10.94
N PRO A 203 2.62 -2.76 10.65
CA PRO A 203 3.75 -2.77 11.58
C PRO A 203 4.24 -1.38 12.00
N SER A 204 4.04 -0.34 11.18
CA SER A 204 4.38 1.06 11.46
C SER A 204 3.77 1.55 12.78
N PHE A 205 2.53 1.16 13.08
CA PHE A 205 1.84 1.53 14.32
C PHE A 205 2.48 0.93 15.59
N GLN A 206 3.24 -0.14 15.46
CA GLN A 206 3.94 -0.78 16.57
C GLN A 206 5.42 -0.40 16.62
N LEU A 207 6.08 -0.28 15.46
CA LEU A 207 7.51 -0.05 15.36
C LEU A 207 7.87 1.41 15.68
N ILE A 208 7.13 2.40 15.15
CA ILE A 208 7.45 3.81 15.36
C ILE A 208 7.40 4.21 16.84
N PRO A 209 6.34 3.84 17.61
CA PRO A 209 6.34 4.10 19.05
C PRO A 209 7.51 3.44 19.80
N LYS A 210 7.94 2.25 19.36
CA LYS A 210 9.12 1.57 19.95
C LYS A 210 10.41 2.33 19.66
N LEU A 211 10.60 2.79 18.41
CA LEU A 211 11.78 3.57 18.01
C LEU A 211 11.85 4.93 18.72
N ARG A 212 10.72 5.51 19.11
CA ARG A 212 10.63 6.79 19.82
C ARG A 212 10.76 6.68 21.35
N LYS A 213 10.93 5.49 21.92
CA LYS A 213 11.11 5.32 23.35
C LYS A 213 12.38 6.04 23.82
N LYS A 214 12.26 6.85 24.89
CA LYS A 214 13.33 7.71 25.40
C LYS A 214 14.63 6.94 25.73
N TRP A 215 14.52 5.73 26.29
CA TRP A 215 15.69 4.92 26.67
C TRP A 215 16.54 4.47 25.47
N LEU A 216 15.94 4.29 24.27
CA LEU A 216 16.71 3.99 23.04
C LEU A 216 17.63 5.17 22.65
N LYS A 217 17.21 6.40 22.94
CA LYS A 217 18.01 7.60 22.67
C LYS A 217 19.20 7.76 23.64
N THR A 218 19.18 7.09 24.80
CA THR A 218 20.28 7.12 25.79
C THR A 218 21.36 6.10 25.50
N ILE A 219 21.10 5.10 24.63
CA ILE A 219 22.10 4.11 24.22
C ILE A 219 23.09 4.78 23.26
N PRO A 220 24.42 4.77 23.55
CA PRO A 220 25.39 5.29 22.62
C PRO A 220 25.31 4.58 21.26
N LYS A 221 25.31 5.37 20.17
CA LYS A 221 25.15 4.86 18.78
C LYS A 221 26.16 3.77 18.42
N VAL A 222 27.34 3.76 19.05
CA VAL A 222 28.38 2.75 18.84
C VAL A 222 27.90 1.37 19.29
N PHE A 223 27.29 1.27 20.48
CA PHE A 223 26.76 -0.01 20.98
C PHE A 223 25.56 -0.51 20.15
N MET A 224 24.73 0.42 19.67
CA MET A 224 23.64 0.04 18.77
C MET A 224 24.17 -0.52 17.44
N LYS A 225 25.19 0.10 16.84
CA LYS A 225 25.84 -0.42 15.61
C LYS A 225 26.48 -1.80 15.83
N TRP A 226 27.12 -2.02 16.98
CA TRP A 226 27.68 -3.33 17.33
C TRP A 226 26.61 -4.41 17.45
N GLY A 227 25.51 -4.11 18.14
CA GLY A 227 24.37 -5.01 18.25
C GLY A 227 23.74 -5.37 16.90
N ILE A 228 23.59 -4.39 16.00
CA ILE A 228 23.09 -4.60 14.64
C ILE A 228 24.08 -5.44 13.81
N GLY A 229 25.39 -5.17 13.94
CA GLY A 229 26.44 -5.95 13.27
C GLY A 229 26.41 -7.43 13.64
N LEU A 230 26.27 -7.74 14.92
CA LEU A 230 26.14 -9.11 15.42
C LEU A 230 24.81 -9.77 15.00
N SER A 231 23.77 -9.01 14.80
CA SER A 231 22.44 -9.50 14.43
C SER A 231 22.21 -9.66 12.91
N LYS A 232 23.13 -9.15 12.06
CA LYS A 232 23.02 -9.25 10.59
C LYS A 232 22.95 -10.71 10.05
N GLY A 233 23.36 -11.70 10.85
CA GLY A 233 23.19 -13.11 10.56
C GLY A 233 21.83 -13.70 10.99
N LEU A 234 21.12 -13.00 11.91
CA LEU A 234 19.86 -13.48 12.51
C LEU A 234 18.61 -12.77 11.95
N PHE A 235 18.76 -11.56 11.41
CA PHE A 235 17.67 -10.80 10.80
C PHE A 235 17.80 -10.78 9.28
N ALA A 236 16.64 -10.71 8.59
CA ALA A 236 16.63 -10.41 7.17
C ALA A 236 17.40 -9.10 6.89
N ALA A 237 18.11 -9.03 5.77
CA ALA A 237 19.01 -7.92 5.46
C ALA A 237 18.32 -6.53 5.46
N ASP A 238 17.06 -6.47 5.01
CA ASP A 238 16.32 -5.20 4.89
C ASP A 238 15.98 -4.52 6.22
N PRO A 239 15.42 -5.20 7.24
CA PRO A 239 15.21 -4.61 8.56
C PRO A 239 16.49 -4.13 9.23
N ALA A 240 17.58 -4.89 9.10
CA ALA A 240 18.88 -4.52 9.66
C ALA A 240 19.43 -3.22 9.02
N THR A 241 19.33 -3.09 7.70
CA THR A 241 19.72 -1.88 6.97
C THR A 241 18.91 -0.67 7.40
N LYS A 242 17.59 -0.80 7.51
CA LYS A 242 16.71 0.29 7.97
C LYS A 242 17.02 0.72 9.40
N LEU A 243 17.29 -0.23 10.29
CA LEU A 243 17.68 0.07 11.67
C LEU A 243 19.04 0.78 11.75
N GLU A 244 20.00 0.38 10.91
CA GLU A 244 21.30 1.06 10.79
C GLU A 244 21.13 2.52 10.33
N HIS A 245 20.31 2.78 9.32
CA HIS A 245 19.97 4.12 8.86
C HIS A 245 19.30 4.96 9.95
N TRP A 246 18.39 4.36 10.72
CA TRP A 246 17.75 5.05 11.85
C TRP A 246 18.76 5.46 12.92
N VAL A 247 19.67 4.55 13.31
CA VAL A 247 20.76 4.83 14.30
C VAL A 247 21.69 5.94 13.81
N GLN A 248 21.94 6.01 12.49
CA GLN A 248 22.76 7.06 11.88
C GLN A 248 22.01 8.39 11.77
N GLY A 249 20.71 8.44 11.99
CA GLY A 249 19.86 9.60 11.78
C GLY A 249 19.55 9.88 10.30
N LYS A 250 19.77 8.89 9.44
CA LYS A 250 19.45 8.96 8.00
C LYS A 250 18.02 8.51 7.78
N LEU A 251 17.06 9.42 7.94
CA LEU A 251 15.66 9.16 7.64
C LEU A 251 15.41 9.37 6.15
N SER A 252 14.60 8.50 5.54
CA SER A 252 14.16 8.65 4.15
C SER A 252 13.09 9.76 3.98
N GLY A 253 12.92 10.64 4.96
CA GLY A 253 11.96 11.74 5.02
C GLY A 253 11.95 12.33 6.43
N ALA A 254 11.02 13.26 6.70
CA ALA A 254 10.95 13.98 7.96
C ALA A 254 10.41 13.17 9.16
N HIS A 255 10.12 11.87 8.98
CA HIS A 255 9.52 11.02 10.02
C HIS A 255 9.98 9.57 9.84
N GLU A 256 10.10 8.80 10.93
CA GLU A 256 10.50 7.37 10.92
C GLU A 256 9.60 6.50 10.01
N TYR A 257 8.38 6.94 9.78
CA TYR A 257 7.43 6.31 8.86
C TYR A 257 8.04 6.10 7.46
N PHE A 258 8.67 7.13 6.90
CA PHE A 258 9.24 7.05 5.55
C PHE A 258 10.37 6.04 5.45
N LEU A 259 11.19 5.92 6.51
CA LEU A 259 12.22 4.88 6.57
C LEU A 259 11.61 3.46 6.64
N ILE A 260 10.55 3.28 7.43
CA ILE A 260 9.87 1.97 7.52
C ILE A 260 9.24 1.59 6.18
N ARG A 261 8.62 2.54 5.49
CA ARG A 261 8.00 2.34 4.17
C ARG A 261 9.00 2.36 3.01
N ALA A 262 10.24 2.77 3.22
CA ALA A 262 11.23 2.84 2.17
C ALA A 262 11.45 1.48 1.50
N LEU A 263 11.39 1.46 0.17
CA LEU A 263 11.82 0.36 -0.68
C LEU A 263 13.35 0.38 -0.81
N PHE A 264 13.89 1.50 -1.28
CA PHE A 264 15.31 1.80 -1.23
C PHE A 264 15.56 2.91 -0.20
N CYS A 265 16.53 2.69 0.70
CA CYS A 265 16.96 3.74 1.61
C CYS A 265 17.71 4.84 0.84
N GLN A 266 17.81 6.02 1.44
CA GLN A 266 18.38 7.21 0.82
C GLN A 266 19.72 6.98 0.11
N ASP A 267 20.68 6.33 0.78
CA ASP A 267 21.99 6.03 0.19
C ASP A 267 21.88 5.08 -1.01
N GLN A 268 20.91 4.17 -0.99
CA GLN A 268 20.66 3.25 -2.11
C GLN A 268 20.05 3.98 -3.31
N VAL A 269 19.13 4.93 -3.06
CA VAL A 269 18.57 5.78 -4.11
C VAL A 269 19.65 6.65 -4.73
N LEU A 270 20.54 7.27 -3.91
CA LEU A 270 21.71 8.04 -4.40
C LEU A 270 22.61 7.22 -5.32
N ASN A 271 22.76 5.93 -5.06
CA ASN A 271 23.56 5.05 -5.91
C ASN A 271 22.82 4.58 -7.17
N LEU A 272 21.48 4.56 -7.16
CA LEU A 272 20.67 4.19 -8.32
C LEU A 272 20.60 5.33 -9.35
N PHE A 273 20.66 6.60 -8.93
CA PHE A 273 20.73 7.70 -9.88
C PHE A 273 22.09 7.76 -10.54
N ALA A 274 22.10 8.06 -11.83
CA ALA A 274 23.34 8.31 -12.59
C ALA A 274 23.98 9.63 -12.15
N ASP A 275 23.15 10.66 -11.87
CA ASP A 275 23.56 11.95 -11.37
C ASP A 275 23.22 12.06 -9.86
N ARG A 276 24.28 12.04 -9.02
CA ARG A 276 24.13 12.10 -7.56
C ARG A 276 23.70 13.47 -7.04
N GLU A 277 24.07 14.57 -7.70
CA GLU A 277 23.65 15.92 -7.29
C GLU A 277 22.17 16.10 -7.53
N ARG A 278 21.67 15.61 -8.66
CA ARG A 278 20.24 15.57 -8.95
C ARG A 278 19.50 14.73 -7.89
N ALA A 279 19.98 13.56 -7.56
CA ALA A 279 19.37 12.73 -6.53
C ALA A 279 19.34 13.43 -5.17
N GLN A 280 20.42 14.12 -4.79
CA GLN A 280 20.46 14.91 -3.54
C GLN A 280 19.43 16.03 -3.53
N THR A 281 19.24 16.70 -4.68
CA THR A 281 18.20 17.73 -4.83
C THR A 281 16.78 17.15 -4.62
N GLU A 282 16.52 15.98 -5.18
CA GLU A 282 15.20 15.33 -5.02
C GLU A 282 14.96 14.85 -3.58
N ILE A 283 15.99 14.41 -2.88
CA ILE A 283 15.94 14.06 -1.45
C ILE A 283 15.52 15.27 -0.62
N GLU A 284 16.11 16.44 -0.87
CA GLU A 284 15.78 17.68 -0.14
C GLU A 284 14.35 18.14 -0.43
N LYS A 285 13.93 18.08 -1.69
CA LYS A 285 12.53 18.40 -2.08
C LYS A 285 11.54 17.49 -1.37
N ASP A 286 11.82 16.17 -1.32
CA ASP A 286 10.96 15.20 -0.64
C ASP A 286 10.96 15.43 0.87
N TYR A 287 12.07 15.77 1.48
CA TYR A 287 12.14 16.11 2.89
C TYR A 287 11.22 17.30 3.22
N GLN A 288 11.28 18.37 2.44
CA GLN A 288 10.39 19.53 2.60
C GLN A 288 8.92 19.19 2.36
N ARG A 289 8.63 18.33 1.38
CA ARG A 289 7.27 17.82 1.11
C ARG A 289 6.75 17.03 2.31
N THR A 290 7.54 16.11 2.85
CA THR A 290 7.15 15.27 3.98
C THR A 290 6.99 16.08 5.27
N GLN A 291 7.78 17.12 5.49
CA GLN A 291 7.57 18.07 6.60
C GLN A 291 6.21 18.76 6.48
N ARG A 292 5.84 19.26 5.30
CA ARG A 292 4.53 19.90 5.07
C ARG A 292 3.37 18.93 5.27
N LEU A 293 3.54 17.67 4.88
CA LEU A 293 2.54 16.62 5.09
C LEU A 293 2.33 16.37 6.59
N ILE A 294 3.42 16.24 7.36
CA ILE A 294 3.37 16.01 8.81
C ILE A 294 2.78 17.22 9.55
N ALA A 295 3.05 18.44 9.10
CA ALA A 295 2.52 19.66 9.72
C ALA A 295 0.98 19.74 9.67
N LYS A 296 0.33 19.00 8.78
CA LYS A 296 -1.14 18.86 8.74
C LYS A 296 -1.69 17.93 9.84
N CYS A 297 -0.84 17.12 10.45
CA CYS A 297 -1.24 16.15 11.48
C CYS A 297 -1.27 16.79 12.88
N PRO A 298 -2.11 16.29 13.82
CA PRO A 298 -2.06 16.70 15.22
C PRO A 298 -0.68 16.41 15.84
N ALA A 299 0.00 17.45 16.32
CA ALA A 299 1.40 17.36 16.74
C ALA A 299 1.66 16.33 17.87
N ASN A 300 0.69 16.14 18.78
CA ASN A 300 0.82 15.31 19.98
C ASN A 300 0.14 13.94 19.88
N ASP A 301 -0.33 13.55 18.70
CA ASP A 301 -1.02 12.27 18.50
C ASP A 301 -0.28 11.40 17.48
N LEU A 302 0.64 10.60 17.97
CA LEU A 302 1.49 9.74 17.12
C LEU A 302 0.68 8.70 16.34
N PHE A 303 -0.40 8.16 16.91
CA PHE A 303 -1.24 7.20 16.19
C PHE A 303 -1.92 7.88 15.00
N ASN A 304 -2.52 9.05 15.20
CA ASN A 304 -3.15 9.79 14.12
C ASN A 304 -2.15 10.32 13.08
N GLN A 305 -0.92 10.66 13.48
CA GLN A 305 0.15 10.95 12.53
C GLN A 305 0.46 9.75 11.62
N ILE A 306 0.63 8.56 12.20
CA ILE A 306 0.90 7.34 11.43
C ILE A 306 -0.31 7.00 10.53
N SER A 307 -1.52 7.04 11.06
CA SER A 307 -2.76 6.80 10.31
C SER A 307 -2.90 7.75 9.11
N TYR A 308 -2.61 9.04 9.31
CA TYR A 308 -2.61 10.03 8.25
C TYR A 308 -1.58 9.72 7.16
N LEU A 309 -0.35 9.38 7.56
CA LEU A 309 0.70 9.02 6.61
C LEU A 309 0.38 7.72 5.86
N GLU A 310 -0.18 6.71 6.54
CA GLU A 310 -0.63 5.48 5.88
C GLU A 310 -1.77 5.76 4.88
N THR A 311 -2.69 6.66 5.21
CA THR A 311 -3.82 7.00 4.34
C THR A 311 -3.37 7.86 3.15
N PHE A 312 -2.65 8.96 3.38
CA PHE A 312 -2.37 9.98 2.35
C PHE A 312 -1.02 9.82 1.64
N HIS A 313 -0.15 8.94 2.13
CA HIS A 313 1.10 8.64 1.45
C HIS A 313 1.07 7.25 0.80
N TYR A 314 0.56 6.23 1.50
CA TYR A 314 0.58 4.84 1.02
C TYR A 314 -0.74 4.41 0.36
N LEU A 315 -1.85 4.41 1.11
CA LEU A 315 -3.14 3.94 0.59
C LEU A 315 -3.56 4.73 -0.67
N GLN A 316 -3.52 6.05 -0.61
CA GLN A 316 -3.91 6.92 -1.71
C GLN A 316 -3.06 6.71 -2.96
N ASN A 317 -1.71 6.75 -2.82
CA ASN A 317 -0.81 6.80 -3.97
C ASN A 317 -0.47 5.41 -4.52
N MET A 318 -0.78 4.34 -3.79
CA MET A 318 -0.53 2.97 -4.20
C MET A 318 -1.81 2.15 -4.24
N LEU A 319 -2.40 1.81 -3.10
CA LEU A 319 -3.45 0.79 -3.04
C LEU A 319 -4.75 1.21 -3.73
N LEU A 320 -5.25 2.46 -3.50
CA LEU A 320 -6.47 2.93 -4.15
C LEU A 320 -6.27 3.15 -5.64
N ARG A 321 -5.09 3.67 -6.03
CA ARG A 321 -4.75 3.82 -7.44
C ARG A 321 -4.67 2.47 -8.15
N ASP A 322 -3.98 1.51 -7.56
CA ASP A 322 -3.86 0.16 -8.10
C ASP A 322 -5.23 -0.53 -8.23
N VAL A 323 -6.08 -0.35 -7.21
CA VAL A 323 -7.43 -0.90 -7.25
C VAL A 323 -8.23 -0.30 -8.40
N ASP A 324 -8.22 1.01 -8.56
CA ASP A 324 -8.96 1.69 -9.61
C ASP A 324 -8.48 1.25 -11.01
N MET A 325 -7.19 1.40 -11.30
CA MET A 325 -6.61 1.11 -12.60
C MET A 325 -6.70 -0.37 -12.98
N MET A 326 -6.35 -1.25 -12.06
CA MET A 326 -6.25 -2.68 -12.34
C MET A 326 -7.62 -3.36 -12.40
N SER A 327 -8.60 -2.88 -11.65
CA SER A 327 -9.95 -3.42 -11.74
C SER A 327 -10.67 -2.94 -12.99
N MET A 328 -10.47 -1.67 -13.37
CA MET A 328 -11.07 -1.11 -14.59
C MET A 328 -10.50 -1.71 -15.88
N ALA A 329 -9.32 -2.33 -15.84
CA ALA A 329 -8.83 -3.15 -16.94
C ALA A 329 -9.76 -4.36 -17.25
N HIS A 330 -10.62 -4.73 -16.31
CA HIS A 330 -11.59 -5.82 -16.39
C HIS A 330 -13.05 -5.35 -16.21
N PRO A 331 -13.43 -4.15 -16.65
CA PRO A 331 -14.64 -3.40 -16.31
C PRO A 331 -15.32 -3.83 -14.99
N LEU A 332 -14.56 -3.76 -13.88
CA LEU A 332 -14.98 -4.12 -12.54
C LEU A 332 -14.86 -2.90 -11.62
N GLU A 333 -15.97 -2.43 -11.07
CA GLU A 333 -15.98 -1.36 -10.08
C GLU A 333 -15.62 -1.92 -8.68
N VAL A 334 -14.57 -1.40 -8.05
CA VAL A 334 -14.21 -1.76 -6.67
C VAL A 334 -14.59 -0.65 -5.71
N ARG A 335 -15.44 -0.96 -4.74
CA ARG A 335 -15.90 -0.03 -3.70
C ARG A 335 -15.19 -0.32 -2.38
N VAL A 336 -14.82 0.75 -1.65
CA VAL A 336 -14.01 0.69 -0.42
C VAL A 336 -14.76 1.31 0.78
N PRO A 337 -15.65 0.56 1.46
CA PRO A 337 -16.49 1.11 2.52
C PRO A 337 -15.73 1.72 3.70
N PHE A 338 -14.55 1.22 4.05
CA PHE A 338 -13.74 1.82 5.13
C PHE A 338 -13.24 3.23 4.80
N MET A 339 -13.27 3.64 3.53
CA MET A 339 -12.90 4.99 3.10
C MET A 339 -14.10 5.93 2.94
N ASP A 340 -15.23 5.63 3.58
CA ASP A 340 -16.32 6.59 3.72
C ASP A 340 -15.83 7.83 4.48
N HIS A 341 -16.01 9.02 3.92
CA HIS A 341 -15.50 10.27 4.49
C HIS A 341 -15.98 10.49 5.93
N ARG A 342 -17.22 10.10 6.27
CA ARG A 342 -17.79 10.22 7.62
C ARG A 342 -17.06 9.34 8.63
N LEU A 343 -16.75 8.08 8.22
CA LEU A 343 -15.94 7.16 9.03
C LEU A 343 -14.51 7.68 9.17
N VAL A 344 -13.89 8.14 8.07
CA VAL A 344 -12.53 8.71 8.08
C VAL A 344 -12.45 9.91 9.01
N GLU A 345 -13.37 10.88 8.90
CA GLU A 345 -13.41 12.05 9.77
C GLU A 345 -13.61 11.66 11.24
N MET A 346 -14.54 10.73 11.53
CA MET A 346 -14.76 10.22 12.88
C MET A 346 -13.49 9.61 13.44
N MET A 347 -12.80 8.75 12.67
CA MET A 347 -11.58 8.10 13.12
C MET A 347 -10.44 9.09 13.36
N PHE A 348 -10.30 10.15 12.55
CA PHE A 348 -9.28 11.18 12.79
C PHE A 348 -9.63 12.15 13.93
N ARG A 349 -10.89 12.27 14.30
CA ARG A 349 -11.32 13.03 15.50
C ARG A 349 -11.06 12.27 16.80
N LEU A 350 -11.04 10.92 16.76
CA LEU A 350 -10.76 10.12 17.94
C LEU A 350 -9.28 10.23 18.33
N PRO A 351 -8.97 10.48 19.61
CA PRO A 351 -7.58 10.43 20.09
C PRO A 351 -6.95 9.06 19.84
N GLY A 352 -5.69 9.06 19.44
CA GLY A 352 -4.96 7.81 19.15
C GLY A 352 -4.89 6.83 20.33
N LYS A 353 -4.92 7.32 21.57
CA LYS A 353 -4.98 6.49 22.78
C LYS A 353 -6.23 5.61 22.86
N GLU A 354 -7.37 6.08 22.33
CA GLU A 354 -8.61 5.31 22.28
C GLU A 354 -8.59 4.20 21.21
N LYS A 355 -7.72 4.36 20.20
CA LYS A 355 -7.55 3.40 19.09
C LYS A 355 -6.47 2.36 19.34
N ASN A 356 -5.53 2.64 20.23
CA ASN A 356 -4.34 1.83 20.47
C ASN A 356 -4.36 1.17 21.86
N SER A 357 -4.82 -0.07 21.93
CA SER A 357 -4.70 -0.91 23.13
C SER A 357 -3.42 -1.76 23.17
N GLY A 358 -2.46 -1.52 22.25
CA GLY A 358 -1.28 -2.37 22.08
C GLY A 358 -1.49 -3.57 21.14
N VAL A 359 -2.71 -3.87 20.76
CA VAL A 359 -3.08 -4.92 19.80
C VAL A 359 -3.56 -4.26 18.50
N ALA A 360 -3.10 -4.76 17.36
CA ALA A 360 -3.50 -4.25 16.05
C ALA A 360 -5.02 -4.37 15.87
N LYS A 361 -5.65 -3.31 15.36
CA LYS A 361 -7.09 -3.26 15.08
C LYS A 361 -8.01 -3.57 16.26
N SER A 362 -7.54 -3.36 17.49
CA SER A 362 -8.32 -3.71 18.70
C SER A 362 -9.69 -3.03 18.73
N LEU A 363 -9.77 -1.78 18.32
CA LEU A 363 -11.02 -1.02 18.29
C LEU A 363 -12.00 -1.57 17.23
N LEU A 364 -11.52 -1.92 16.03
CA LEU A 364 -12.35 -2.58 15.01
C LEU A 364 -12.82 -3.95 15.48
N THR A 365 -11.91 -4.74 16.04
CA THR A 365 -12.22 -6.09 16.55
C THR A 365 -13.25 -6.04 17.68
N SER A 366 -13.12 -5.11 18.63
CA SER A 366 -14.09 -4.95 19.73
C SER A 366 -15.46 -4.46 19.24
N SER A 367 -15.49 -3.50 18.31
CA SER A 367 -16.72 -2.99 17.71
C SER A 367 -17.48 -4.04 16.89
N MET A 368 -16.78 -5.01 16.30
CA MET A 368 -17.32 -6.03 15.40
C MET A 368 -17.18 -7.45 15.93
N LYS A 369 -17.04 -7.62 17.25
CA LYS A 369 -16.74 -8.90 17.89
C LYS A 369 -17.72 -10.02 17.52
N SER A 370 -19.00 -9.73 17.38
CA SER A 370 -20.05 -10.71 17.03
C SER A 370 -19.87 -11.30 15.62
N LEU A 371 -19.22 -10.59 14.71
CA LEU A 371 -18.98 -11.02 13.34
C LEU A 371 -17.72 -11.89 13.20
N LEU A 372 -16.74 -11.66 14.05
CA LEU A 372 -15.41 -12.23 13.88
C LEU A 372 -15.24 -13.54 14.68
N PRO A 373 -14.93 -14.67 14.03
CA PRO A 373 -14.50 -15.88 14.75
C PRO A 373 -13.22 -15.61 15.56
N GLU A 374 -13.06 -16.30 16.68
CA GLU A 374 -11.87 -16.13 17.54
C GLU A 374 -10.56 -16.41 16.79
N SER A 375 -10.57 -17.39 15.88
CA SER A 375 -9.42 -17.73 15.03
C SER A 375 -8.97 -16.56 14.14
N VAL A 376 -9.89 -15.70 13.71
CA VAL A 376 -9.58 -14.49 12.92
C VAL A 376 -9.11 -13.34 13.81
N GLN A 377 -9.73 -13.18 14.99
CA GLN A 377 -9.35 -12.11 15.95
C GLN A 377 -7.90 -12.27 16.45
N ARG A 378 -7.46 -13.50 16.71
CA ARG A 378 -6.12 -13.82 17.25
C ARG A 378 -5.06 -14.00 16.16
N ARG A 379 -5.45 -13.95 14.89
CA ARG A 379 -4.55 -14.19 13.78
C ARG A 379 -3.50 -13.09 13.65
N LYS A 380 -2.24 -13.49 13.46
CA LYS A 380 -1.19 -12.56 13.03
C LYS A 380 -1.49 -12.07 11.62
N LYS A 381 -1.43 -10.77 11.41
CA LYS A 381 -1.63 -10.19 10.07
C LYS A 381 -0.61 -10.79 9.11
N MET A 382 -1.09 -11.26 7.96
CA MET A 382 -0.29 -11.51 6.76
C MET A 382 -0.61 -10.42 5.74
N GLY A 383 0.43 -9.91 5.08
CA GLY A 383 0.24 -9.06 3.90
C GLY A 383 -0.05 -9.98 2.70
N PHE A 384 -1.00 -9.58 1.86
CA PHE A 384 -1.23 -10.29 0.62
C PHE A 384 -0.04 -10.06 -0.32
N THR A 385 0.76 -11.09 -0.53
CA THR A 385 1.99 -11.03 -1.33
C THR A 385 2.14 -12.32 -2.10
N PHE A 386 2.47 -12.23 -3.38
CA PHE A 386 2.84 -13.40 -4.17
C PHE A 386 4.15 -14.01 -3.70
N PRO A 387 4.40 -15.29 -3.96
CA PRO A 387 5.67 -15.96 -3.68
C PRO A 387 6.83 -15.47 -4.56
N PHE A 388 6.96 -14.15 -4.78
CA PHE A 388 7.96 -13.55 -5.67
C PHE A 388 9.40 -13.94 -5.32
N GLU A 389 9.69 -14.15 -4.04
CA GLU A 389 11.01 -14.60 -3.59
C GLU A 389 11.41 -15.94 -4.22
N ILE A 390 10.43 -16.82 -4.46
CA ILE A 390 10.61 -18.13 -5.07
C ILE A 390 10.56 -18.01 -6.60
N TRP A 391 9.49 -17.39 -7.11
CA TRP A 391 9.18 -17.33 -8.53
C TRP A 391 10.21 -16.53 -9.34
N MET A 392 10.75 -15.44 -8.80
CA MET A 392 11.78 -14.63 -9.46
C MET A 392 13.15 -15.33 -9.57
N ARG A 393 13.39 -16.36 -8.76
CA ARG A 393 14.56 -17.26 -8.93
C ARG A 393 14.24 -18.46 -9.80
N GLY A 394 12.97 -18.75 -10.02
CA GLY A 394 12.44 -19.80 -10.88
C GLY A 394 12.06 -19.32 -12.28
N ALA A 395 10.83 -19.57 -12.71
CA ALA A 395 10.38 -19.32 -14.08
C ALA A 395 10.33 -17.83 -14.45
N LEU A 396 10.09 -16.92 -13.50
CA LEU A 396 10.11 -15.49 -13.80
C LEU A 396 11.51 -14.94 -14.10
N ARG A 397 12.58 -15.67 -13.79
CA ARG A 397 13.94 -15.21 -14.01
C ARG A 397 14.21 -14.91 -15.48
N SER A 398 13.80 -15.80 -16.37
CA SER A 398 13.99 -15.66 -17.82
C SER A 398 13.30 -14.42 -18.41
N GLU A 399 12.23 -13.94 -17.78
CA GLU A 399 11.53 -12.74 -18.17
C GLU A 399 12.16 -11.47 -17.56
N ILE A 400 12.54 -11.52 -16.29
CA ILE A 400 12.97 -10.36 -15.52
C ILE A 400 14.42 -9.96 -15.82
N GLU A 401 15.34 -10.93 -15.85
CA GLU A 401 16.79 -10.67 -16.00
C GLU A 401 17.15 -9.91 -17.29
N PRO A 402 16.62 -10.28 -18.48
CA PRO A 402 16.91 -9.54 -19.71
C PRO A 402 16.42 -8.09 -19.66
N VAL A 403 15.25 -7.83 -19.07
CA VAL A 403 14.71 -6.48 -18.93
C VAL A 403 15.55 -5.64 -17.97
N LEU A 404 15.94 -6.19 -16.82
CA LEU A 404 16.76 -5.48 -15.84
C LEU A 404 18.14 -5.11 -16.42
N LEU A 405 18.76 -6.00 -17.17
CA LEU A 405 20.11 -5.82 -17.72
C LEU A 405 20.13 -5.05 -19.04
N SER A 406 18.96 -4.84 -19.70
CA SER A 406 18.88 -4.08 -20.95
C SER A 406 19.31 -2.63 -20.78
N ASN A 407 19.83 -2.03 -21.83
CA ASN A 407 19.99 -0.57 -21.92
C ASN A 407 18.68 0.06 -22.37
N MET A 408 18.31 1.17 -21.77
CA MET A 408 17.11 1.94 -22.14
C MET A 408 17.46 3.41 -22.30
N LYS A 409 17.35 3.90 -23.52
CA LYS A 409 17.66 5.30 -23.86
C LYS A 409 16.90 6.31 -22.99
N GLN A 410 15.66 6.00 -22.62
CA GLN A 410 14.80 6.85 -21.78
C GLN A 410 15.32 6.98 -20.33
N LEU A 411 16.16 6.07 -19.88
CA LEU A 411 16.77 6.07 -18.55
C LEU A 411 18.25 6.49 -18.57
N ASP A 412 18.80 6.77 -19.75
CA ASP A 412 20.19 7.26 -19.88
C ASP A 412 20.33 8.58 -19.13
N GLY A 413 21.37 8.70 -18.31
CA GLY A 413 21.60 9.86 -17.45
C GLY A 413 20.67 9.96 -16.24
N LEU A 414 19.66 9.09 -16.09
CA LEU A 414 18.77 9.04 -14.93
C LEU A 414 19.11 7.89 -13.99
N LEU A 415 19.25 6.67 -14.50
CA LEU A 415 19.59 5.48 -13.70
C LEU A 415 20.95 4.93 -14.04
N SER A 416 21.71 4.56 -13.01
CA SER A 416 22.99 3.85 -13.12
C SER A 416 22.75 2.39 -13.47
N LYS A 417 23.16 1.97 -14.68
CA LYS A 417 23.08 0.57 -15.12
C LYS A 417 23.78 -0.36 -14.14
N ASN A 418 25.01 -0.04 -13.73
CA ASN A 418 25.81 -0.87 -12.83
C ASN A 418 25.10 -1.05 -11.46
N SER A 419 24.37 -0.04 -11.00
CA SER A 419 23.63 -0.12 -9.74
C SER A 419 22.38 -0.99 -9.88
N VAL A 420 21.68 -0.95 -11.02
CA VAL A 420 20.54 -1.84 -11.31
C VAL A 420 21.02 -3.29 -11.40
N GLU A 421 22.12 -3.56 -12.11
CA GLU A 421 22.74 -4.89 -12.18
C GLU A 421 23.17 -5.39 -10.80
N LYS A 422 23.76 -4.51 -9.98
CA LYS A 422 24.10 -4.84 -8.59
C LYS A 422 22.88 -5.25 -7.77
N VAL A 423 21.75 -4.55 -7.89
CA VAL A 423 20.50 -4.91 -7.20
C VAL A 423 20.06 -6.31 -7.60
N TRP A 424 20.10 -6.66 -8.88
CA TRP A 424 19.75 -8.00 -9.34
C TRP A 424 20.68 -9.08 -8.78
N ASN A 425 22.00 -8.85 -8.84
CA ASN A 425 22.99 -9.78 -8.33
C ASN A 425 22.90 -9.94 -6.79
N ASP A 426 22.66 -8.88 -6.04
CA ASP A 426 22.45 -8.93 -4.59
C ASP A 426 21.16 -9.71 -4.23
N PHE A 427 20.10 -9.63 -5.05
CA PHE A 427 18.93 -10.48 -4.89
C PHE A 427 19.24 -11.96 -5.16
N LEU A 428 19.90 -12.29 -6.26
CA LEU A 428 20.31 -13.67 -6.56
C LEU A 428 21.17 -14.26 -5.45
N ALA A 429 22.05 -13.44 -4.86
CA ALA A 429 22.91 -13.79 -3.72
C ALA A 429 22.18 -13.78 -2.35
N ARG A 430 20.85 -13.57 -2.31
CA ARG A 430 20.03 -13.52 -1.08
C ARG A 430 20.42 -12.42 -0.09
N LYS A 431 21.05 -11.35 -0.55
CA LYS A 431 21.43 -10.19 0.28
C LYS A 431 20.29 -9.18 0.44
N ILE A 432 19.34 -9.15 -0.49
CA ILE A 432 18.18 -8.27 -0.46
C ILE A 432 16.91 -9.04 -0.84
N SER A 433 15.73 -8.48 -0.50
CA SER A 433 14.44 -9.06 -0.83
C SER A 433 14.06 -8.85 -2.31
N TRP A 434 13.07 -9.60 -2.77
CA TRP A 434 12.52 -9.56 -4.12
C TRP A 434 11.94 -8.18 -4.52
N SER A 435 11.47 -7.38 -3.56
CA SER A 435 10.72 -6.15 -3.84
C SER A 435 11.51 -5.11 -4.65
N ARG A 436 12.82 -5.02 -4.43
CA ARG A 436 13.70 -4.07 -5.12
C ARG A 436 13.91 -4.40 -6.61
N PRO A 437 14.38 -5.58 -6.97
CA PRO A 437 14.52 -5.93 -8.39
C PRO A 437 13.17 -6.01 -9.09
N TRP A 438 12.08 -6.40 -8.39
CA TRP A 438 10.75 -6.38 -8.92
C TRP A 438 10.30 -4.96 -9.31
N ALA A 439 10.45 -3.99 -8.42
CA ALA A 439 10.12 -2.60 -8.72
C ALA A 439 10.90 -2.06 -9.93
N LEU A 440 12.19 -2.36 -10.00
CA LEU A 440 13.02 -1.97 -11.17
C LEU A 440 12.56 -2.65 -12.46
N TYR A 441 12.17 -3.92 -12.41
CA TYR A 441 11.60 -4.63 -13.55
C TYR A 441 10.29 -3.99 -14.03
N VAL A 442 9.37 -3.71 -13.12
CA VAL A 442 8.09 -3.07 -13.47
C VAL A 442 8.33 -1.68 -14.08
N LEU A 443 9.20 -0.87 -13.48
CA LEU A 443 9.58 0.45 -13.99
C LEU A 443 10.10 0.37 -15.42
N LYS A 444 11.09 -0.50 -15.66
CA LYS A 444 11.73 -0.64 -16.97
C LYS A 444 10.78 -1.20 -18.02
N SER A 445 9.97 -2.20 -17.66
CA SER A 445 8.96 -2.79 -18.56
C SER A 445 7.92 -1.75 -18.99
N TRP A 446 7.42 -0.95 -18.03
CA TRP A 446 6.44 0.09 -18.31
C TRP A 446 7.03 1.20 -19.21
N ILE A 447 8.25 1.68 -18.92
CA ILE A 447 8.94 2.70 -19.71
C ILE A 447 9.15 2.21 -21.13
N ASN A 448 9.66 0.98 -21.29
CA ASN A 448 9.88 0.40 -22.61
C ASN A 448 8.60 0.37 -23.45
N LYS A 449 7.46 0.13 -22.83
CA LYS A 449 6.17 0.04 -23.52
C LYS A 449 5.56 1.40 -23.84
N ASN A 450 5.63 2.35 -22.91
CA ASN A 450 4.82 3.59 -22.99
C ASN A 450 5.61 4.82 -23.41
N LEU A 451 6.94 4.79 -23.25
CA LEU A 451 7.80 5.95 -23.56
C LEU A 451 8.78 5.67 -24.72
N SER A 452 8.71 4.50 -25.34
CA SER A 452 9.51 4.14 -26.53
C SER A 452 9.08 4.94 -27.74
#